data_0aaa9094734775c348e0514fc2100c3f
#
_entry.id   0aaa9094734775c348e0514fc2100c3f
#
_cell.length_a   1.000
_cell.length_b   1.000
_cell.length_c   1.000
_cell.angle_alpha   90.00
_cell.angle_beta   90.00
_cell.angle_gamma   90.00
#
_symmetry.space_group_name_H-M   'P 1'
#
loop_
_entity.id
_entity.type
_entity.pdbx_description
1 polymer ?
#
loop_
_entity_poly.entity_id
_entity_poly.type
_entity_poly.pdbx_seq_one_letter_code
_entity_poly.pdbx_strand_id
1 'polypeptide(L)'
;MRTLISNGTIVTTEGSSVADVLVDGETIALIGADLAGAGVTADETIDASGKYVIPGAIDVHTHMELPFGGTFAKDTFETGTRAAAFGGTTTIVDFAVQAKGQSLREGLDAWHAKAEGNAVADYGFHMIMSDVNDDTLKEMDQLVSEGIPDFKLFTACLLYTSPSPRDS
;
A
#
# COMPACT_ATOMS: atom_id res chain seq x y z
N MET A 1 9.62 -8.28 20.28
CA MET A 1 8.72 -7.64 21.26
C MET A 1 7.33 -8.22 21.06
N ARG A 2 6.72 -8.70 22.13
CA ARG A 2 5.37 -9.30 22.10
C ARG A 2 4.37 -8.31 22.67
N THR A 3 3.31 -8.03 21.92
CA THR A 3 2.23 -7.12 22.33
C THR A 3 0.91 -7.90 22.39
N LEU A 4 0.24 -7.84 23.54
CA LEU A 4 -1.09 -8.41 23.72
C LEU A 4 -2.14 -7.30 23.60
N ILE A 5 -3.03 -7.40 22.61
CA ILE A 5 -4.22 -6.55 22.48
C ILE A 5 -5.36 -7.32 23.12
N SER A 6 -5.88 -6.85 24.26
CA SER A 6 -6.87 -7.58 25.06
C SER A 6 -8.25 -6.96 25.02
N ASN A 7 -9.26 -7.79 25.20
CA ASN A 7 -10.68 -7.40 25.36
C ASN A 7 -11.31 -6.68 24.17
N GLY A 8 -10.69 -6.68 22.98
CA GLY A 8 -11.21 -5.99 21.82
C GLY A 8 -12.30 -6.77 21.09
N THR A 9 -13.17 -6.08 20.36
CA THR A 9 -14.05 -6.72 19.38
C THR A 9 -13.29 -6.85 18.07
N ILE A 10 -12.79 -8.05 17.78
CA ILE A 10 -12.09 -8.35 16.52
C ILE A 10 -13.13 -8.44 15.41
N VAL A 11 -12.89 -7.74 14.30
CA VAL A 11 -13.76 -7.76 13.12
C VAL A 11 -12.98 -8.36 11.95
N THR A 12 -13.56 -9.40 11.34
CA THR A 12 -13.03 -10.08 10.17
C THR A 12 -14.11 -10.20 9.09
N THR A 13 -13.77 -10.72 7.93
CA THR A 13 -14.72 -11.02 6.85
C THR A 13 -15.76 -12.09 7.25
N GLU A 14 -15.48 -12.90 8.27
CA GLU A 14 -16.36 -13.97 8.75
C GLU A 14 -17.30 -13.50 9.87
N GLY A 15 -17.05 -12.33 10.45
CA GLY A 15 -17.86 -11.78 11.53
C GLY A 15 -17.04 -11.05 12.58
N SER A 16 -17.67 -10.82 13.75
CA SER A 16 -17.03 -10.16 14.88
C SER A 16 -17.15 -10.97 16.15
N SER A 17 -16.10 -10.96 16.98
CA SER A 17 -16.09 -11.62 18.29
C SER A 17 -15.19 -10.87 19.25
N VAL A 18 -15.50 -10.96 20.56
CA VAL A 18 -14.59 -10.45 21.59
C VAL A 18 -13.49 -11.47 21.80
N ALA A 19 -12.27 -11.06 21.58
CA ALA A 19 -11.08 -11.90 21.76
C ALA A 19 -9.82 -11.04 21.92
N ASP A 20 -8.73 -11.69 22.31
CA ASP A 20 -7.41 -11.09 22.40
C ASP A 20 -6.57 -11.43 21.16
N VAL A 21 -5.63 -10.55 20.83
CA VAL A 21 -4.66 -10.76 19.75
C VAL A 21 -3.25 -10.64 20.35
N LEU A 22 -2.44 -11.68 20.17
CA LEU A 22 -1.02 -11.63 20.46
C LEU A 22 -0.25 -11.35 19.19
N VAL A 23 0.50 -10.27 19.18
CA VAL A 23 1.46 -9.91 18.13
C VAL A 23 2.86 -10.25 18.63
N ASP A 24 3.65 -10.96 17.83
CA ASP A 24 5.06 -11.24 18.09
C ASP A 24 5.91 -10.69 16.95
N GLY A 25 6.67 -9.63 17.26
CA GLY A 25 7.35 -8.84 16.24
C GLY A 25 6.34 -8.21 15.26
N GLU A 26 6.34 -8.66 14.01
CA GLU A 26 5.49 -8.16 12.92
C GLU A 26 4.35 -9.14 12.56
N THR A 27 4.15 -10.20 13.34
CA THR A 27 3.19 -11.25 13.01
C THR A 27 2.13 -11.41 14.09
N ILE A 28 0.88 -11.68 13.67
CA ILE A 28 -0.17 -12.15 14.59
C ILE A 28 0.14 -13.61 14.95
N ALA A 29 0.56 -13.84 16.19
CA ALA A 29 0.96 -15.15 16.67
C ALA A 29 -0.24 -15.98 17.16
N LEU A 30 -1.19 -15.35 17.84
CA LEU A 30 -2.38 -16.00 18.39
C LEU A 30 -3.59 -15.07 18.37
N ILE A 31 -4.76 -15.65 18.18
CA ILE A 31 -6.05 -15.01 18.44
C ILE A 31 -6.85 -15.98 19.31
N GLY A 32 -7.40 -15.52 20.41
CA GLY A 32 -8.18 -16.37 21.31
C GLY A 32 -8.84 -15.60 22.45
N ALA A 33 -9.78 -16.25 23.12
CA ALA A 33 -10.40 -15.67 24.30
C ALA A 33 -9.46 -15.76 25.50
N ASP A 34 -9.35 -14.66 26.25
CA ASP A 34 -8.58 -14.59 27.52
C ASP A 34 -7.18 -15.21 27.46
N LEU A 35 -6.37 -14.74 26.50
CA LEU A 35 -5.00 -15.23 26.35
C LEU A 35 -4.15 -14.98 27.61
N ALA A 36 -4.38 -13.89 28.32
CA ALA A 36 -3.71 -13.60 29.57
C ALA A 36 -4.06 -14.63 30.65
N GLY A 37 -5.33 -14.98 30.82
CA GLY A 37 -5.81 -16.03 31.72
C GLY A 37 -5.29 -17.41 31.34
N ALA A 38 -5.05 -17.66 30.06
CA ALA A 38 -4.42 -18.87 29.56
C ALA A 38 -2.89 -18.93 29.76
N GLY A 39 -2.31 -17.93 30.44
CA GLY A 39 -0.87 -17.88 30.73
C GLY A 39 0.02 -17.33 29.63
N VAL A 40 -0.56 -16.70 28.59
CA VAL A 40 0.23 -16.03 27.56
C VAL A 40 0.85 -14.76 28.14
N THR A 41 2.16 -14.62 27.98
CA THR A 41 2.92 -13.44 28.41
C THR A 41 3.27 -12.54 27.24
N ALA A 42 3.27 -11.23 27.47
CA ALA A 42 3.66 -10.21 26.52
C ALA A 42 4.54 -9.14 27.21
N ASP A 43 5.32 -8.42 26.40
CA ASP A 43 6.14 -7.32 26.88
C ASP A 43 5.29 -6.06 27.13
N GLU A 44 4.21 -5.92 26.35
CA GLU A 44 3.25 -4.83 26.40
C GLU A 44 1.83 -5.37 26.29
N THR A 45 0.88 -4.73 27.00
CA THR A 45 -0.55 -5.02 26.88
C THR A 45 -1.32 -3.76 26.57
N ILE A 46 -2.15 -3.82 25.52
CA ILE A 46 -3.07 -2.76 25.10
C ILE A 46 -4.49 -3.22 25.46
N ASP A 47 -5.16 -2.51 26.36
CA ASP A 47 -6.59 -2.77 26.64
C ASP A 47 -7.46 -2.12 25.53
N ALA A 48 -8.12 -2.97 24.77
CA ALA A 48 -9.04 -2.61 23.70
C ALA A 48 -10.52 -2.77 24.11
N SER A 49 -10.82 -2.76 25.42
CA SER A 49 -12.20 -2.84 25.93
C SER A 49 -13.09 -1.79 25.28
N GLY A 50 -14.20 -2.22 24.68
CA GLY A 50 -15.17 -1.35 23.99
C GLY A 50 -14.67 -0.79 22.65
N LYS A 51 -13.54 -1.27 22.14
CA LYS A 51 -13.00 -0.86 20.82
C LYS A 51 -13.08 -2.01 19.82
N TYR A 52 -13.09 -1.65 18.56
CA TYR A 52 -12.92 -2.60 17.46
C TYR A 52 -11.43 -2.79 17.18
N VAL A 53 -11.04 -4.04 16.93
CA VAL A 53 -9.72 -4.42 16.45
C VAL A 53 -9.90 -4.91 15.02
N ILE A 54 -9.33 -4.17 14.08
CA ILE A 54 -9.46 -4.43 12.64
C ILE A 54 -8.06 -4.50 12.02
N PRO A 55 -7.89 -5.16 10.86
CA PRO A 55 -6.67 -5.02 10.08
C PRO A 55 -6.43 -3.56 9.70
N GLY A 56 -5.17 -3.18 9.56
CA GLY A 56 -4.84 -1.87 9.00
C GLY A 56 -5.44 -1.69 7.61
N ALA A 57 -5.91 -0.48 7.31
CA ALA A 57 -6.46 -0.18 6.01
C ALA A 57 -5.36 -0.20 4.93
N ILE A 58 -5.76 -0.62 3.72
CA ILE A 58 -4.91 -0.57 2.52
C ILE A 58 -5.52 0.46 1.58
N ASP A 59 -4.79 1.53 1.28
CA ASP A 59 -5.19 2.52 0.28
C ASP A 59 -4.54 2.17 -1.05
N VAL A 60 -5.34 1.68 -1.98
CA VAL A 60 -4.86 1.19 -3.29
C VAL A 60 -4.80 2.28 -4.36
N HIS A 61 -4.98 3.56 -4.01
CA HIS A 61 -4.98 4.64 -4.99
C HIS A 61 -4.42 5.94 -4.41
N THR A 62 -3.11 6.03 -4.35
CA THR A 62 -2.41 7.23 -3.87
C THR A 62 -1.50 7.84 -4.93
N HIS A 63 -1.12 9.10 -4.73
CA HIS A 63 -0.27 9.85 -5.66
C HIS A 63 0.74 10.70 -4.88
N MET A 64 1.78 10.07 -4.36
CA MET A 64 2.88 10.77 -3.68
C MET A 64 3.83 11.37 -4.70
N GLU A 65 4.14 12.66 -4.54
CA GLU A 65 5.08 13.38 -5.42
C GLU A 65 4.77 13.28 -6.93
N LEU A 66 3.48 13.03 -7.26
CA LEU A 66 3.06 12.87 -8.65
C LEU A 66 3.28 14.18 -9.43
N PRO A 67 4.05 14.16 -10.53
CA PRO A 67 4.15 15.31 -11.41
C PRO A 67 2.85 15.47 -12.21
N PHE A 68 2.22 16.63 -12.12
CA PHE A 68 1.01 16.94 -12.86
C PHE A 68 0.87 18.44 -13.12
N GLY A 69 0.54 18.83 -14.35
CA GLY A 69 0.26 20.22 -14.71
C GLY A 69 1.41 21.19 -14.46
N GLY A 70 2.67 20.77 -14.53
CA GLY A 70 3.86 21.59 -14.30
C GLY A 70 4.20 21.78 -12.81
N THR A 71 3.55 21.01 -11.93
CA THR A 71 3.82 20.98 -10.49
C THR A 71 3.87 19.53 -10.00
N PHE A 72 3.99 19.34 -8.68
CA PHE A 72 3.98 18.03 -8.04
C PHE A 72 2.91 17.98 -6.96
N ALA A 73 2.36 16.79 -6.70
CA ALA A 73 1.59 16.53 -5.50
C ALA A 73 2.44 16.86 -4.27
N LYS A 74 1.82 17.53 -3.28
CA LYS A 74 2.55 18.05 -2.12
C LYS A 74 3.07 16.98 -1.17
N ASP A 75 2.32 15.89 -1.05
CA ASP A 75 2.71 14.81 -0.16
C ASP A 75 3.88 14.03 -0.74
N THR A 76 4.93 13.93 0.08
CA THR A 76 6.03 13.01 -0.16
C THR A 76 5.68 11.63 0.40
N PHE A 77 6.48 10.61 0.11
CA PHE A 77 6.29 9.29 0.73
C PHE A 77 6.37 9.37 2.26
N GLU A 78 7.24 10.24 2.82
CA GLU A 78 7.29 10.44 4.26
C GLU A 78 6.01 11.09 4.79
N THR A 79 5.59 12.23 4.26
CA THR A 79 4.46 12.98 4.82
C THR A 79 3.13 12.26 4.58
N GLY A 80 2.92 11.73 3.37
CA GLY A 80 1.70 11.02 3.01
C GLY A 80 1.52 9.70 3.75
N THR A 81 2.57 8.87 3.85
CA THR A 81 2.47 7.61 4.61
C THR A 81 2.36 7.84 6.11
N ARG A 82 2.98 8.91 6.64
CA ARG A 82 2.78 9.32 8.03
C ARG A 82 1.32 9.72 8.29
N ALA A 83 0.72 10.51 7.41
CA ALA A 83 -0.70 10.87 7.51
C ALA A 83 -1.60 9.64 7.39
N ALA A 84 -1.30 8.72 6.47
CA ALA A 84 -1.99 7.45 6.30
C ALA A 84 -1.96 6.62 7.60
N ALA A 85 -0.79 6.46 8.21
CA ALA A 85 -0.62 5.72 9.47
C ALA A 85 -1.43 6.33 10.62
N PHE A 86 -1.48 7.67 10.75
CA PHE A 86 -2.34 8.35 11.72
C PHE A 86 -3.84 8.10 11.47
N GLY A 87 -4.23 7.87 10.23
CA GLY A 87 -5.60 7.50 9.84
C GLY A 87 -5.92 6.00 9.99
N GLY A 88 -4.93 5.17 10.35
CA GLY A 88 -5.09 3.71 10.45
C GLY A 88 -4.84 2.96 9.13
N THR A 89 -4.33 3.64 8.11
CA THR A 89 -3.87 3.01 6.86
C THR A 89 -2.42 2.56 7.05
N THR A 90 -2.18 1.27 6.92
CA THR A 90 -0.87 0.65 7.14
C THR A 90 -0.14 0.28 5.86
N THR A 91 -0.85 0.33 4.74
CA THR A 91 -0.27 0.02 3.42
C THR A 91 -0.86 0.96 2.39
N ILE A 92 -0.04 1.48 1.50
CA ILE A 92 -0.47 2.26 0.33
C ILE A 92 -0.05 1.55 -0.95
N VAL A 93 -0.80 1.72 -2.03
CA VAL A 93 -0.37 1.36 -3.38
C VAL A 93 -0.39 2.63 -4.22
N ASP A 94 0.80 3.13 -4.52
CA ASP A 94 1.01 4.36 -5.27
C ASP A 94 1.16 4.09 -6.78
N PHE A 95 1.13 5.13 -7.58
CA PHE A 95 1.28 5.02 -9.04
C PHE A 95 2.65 5.49 -9.49
N ALA A 96 3.54 4.54 -9.79
CA ALA A 96 4.77 4.84 -10.52
C ALA A 96 4.46 5.30 -11.95
N VAL A 97 5.13 6.33 -12.43
CA VAL A 97 4.84 6.96 -13.71
C VAL A 97 5.98 6.74 -14.69
N GLN A 98 5.67 6.14 -15.83
CA GLN A 98 6.57 6.17 -16.98
C GLN A 98 6.52 7.55 -17.64
N ALA A 99 7.64 8.21 -17.80
CA ALA A 99 7.71 9.36 -18.68
C ALA A 99 7.78 8.92 -20.15
N LYS A 100 7.30 9.75 -21.06
CA LYS A 100 7.32 9.44 -22.48
C LYS A 100 8.76 9.22 -22.98
N GLY A 101 8.99 8.10 -23.66
CA GLY A 101 10.29 7.68 -24.16
C GLY A 101 11.19 6.98 -23.15
N GLN A 102 10.70 6.76 -21.91
CA GLN A 102 11.38 5.94 -20.91
C GLN A 102 10.86 4.49 -20.93
N SER A 103 11.66 3.58 -20.39
CA SER A 103 11.19 2.23 -20.06
C SER A 103 10.25 2.24 -18.84
N LEU A 104 9.46 1.17 -18.68
CA LEU A 104 8.66 0.98 -17.46
C LEU A 104 9.55 0.81 -16.24
N ARG A 105 10.70 0.13 -16.41
CA ARG A 105 11.71 -0.07 -15.38
C ARG A 105 12.23 1.25 -14.83
N GLU A 106 12.64 2.18 -15.68
CA GLU A 106 13.13 3.49 -15.25
C GLU A 106 12.07 4.27 -14.45
N GLY A 107 10.81 4.18 -14.87
CA GLY A 107 9.69 4.77 -14.14
C GLY A 107 9.52 4.15 -12.75
N LEU A 108 9.53 2.83 -12.65
CA LEU A 108 9.40 2.10 -11.39
C LEU A 108 10.56 2.39 -10.44
N ASP A 109 11.81 2.35 -10.93
CA ASP A 109 13.00 2.62 -10.15
C ASP A 109 13.00 4.04 -9.56
N ALA A 110 12.50 5.03 -10.32
CA ALA A 110 12.33 6.38 -9.82
C ALA A 110 11.36 6.46 -8.63
N TRP A 111 10.28 5.67 -8.62
CA TRP A 111 9.33 5.61 -7.50
C TRP A 111 9.90 4.84 -6.30
N HIS A 112 10.60 3.75 -6.54
CA HIS A 112 11.34 3.06 -5.47
C HIS A 112 12.33 3.99 -4.78
N ALA A 113 13.10 4.77 -5.53
CA ALA A 113 14.06 5.73 -4.96
C ALA A 113 13.40 6.83 -4.11
N LYS A 114 12.14 7.19 -4.39
CA LYS A 114 11.38 8.14 -3.56
C LYS A 114 10.84 7.50 -2.29
N ALA A 115 10.40 6.25 -2.35
CA ALA A 115 9.75 5.55 -1.25
C ALA A 115 10.73 4.92 -0.28
N GLU A 116 11.83 4.34 -0.78
CA GLU A 116 12.80 3.60 0.01
C GLU A 116 13.44 4.47 1.09
N GLY A 117 13.33 4.03 2.34
CA GLY A 117 13.83 4.76 3.51
C GLY A 117 13.01 6.00 3.91
N ASN A 118 11.99 6.39 3.13
CA ASN A 118 11.14 7.54 3.41
C ASN A 118 9.72 7.13 3.85
N ALA A 119 9.17 6.07 3.28
CA ALA A 119 7.85 5.58 3.68
C ALA A 119 7.89 5.03 5.10
N VAL A 120 6.87 5.39 5.92
CA VAL A 120 6.68 4.91 7.31
C VAL A 120 5.57 3.84 7.40
N ALA A 121 4.92 3.52 6.29
CA ALA A 121 3.97 2.43 6.13
C ALA A 121 4.45 1.54 4.99
N ASP A 122 3.89 0.33 4.89
CA ASP A 122 4.16 -0.54 3.75
C ASP A 122 3.68 0.11 2.45
N TYR A 123 4.37 -0.18 1.35
CA TYR A 123 3.99 0.36 0.06
C TYR A 123 4.15 -0.64 -1.07
N GLY A 124 3.34 -0.46 -2.09
CA GLY A 124 3.43 -1.12 -3.39
C GLY A 124 3.18 -0.13 -4.51
N PHE A 125 3.26 -0.61 -5.75
CA PHE A 125 3.06 0.25 -6.92
C PHE A 125 2.12 -0.38 -7.95
N HIS A 126 1.29 0.49 -8.55
CA HIS A 126 0.74 0.32 -9.89
C HIS A 126 1.65 1.03 -10.89
N MET A 127 1.65 0.65 -12.16
CA MET A 127 2.45 1.30 -13.18
C MET A 127 1.58 2.09 -14.15
N ILE A 128 1.81 3.42 -14.24
CA ILE A 128 1.22 4.25 -15.29
C ILE A 128 2.07 4.15 -16.54
N MET A 129 1.44 3.71 -17.63
CA MET A 129 2.05 3.63 -18.95
C MET A 129 1.64 4.85 -19.79
N SER A 130 2.61 5.67 -20.14
CA SER A 130 2.42 6.87 -20.98
C SER A 130 2.91 6.68 -22.42
N ASP A 131 3.68 5.63 -22.66
CA ASP A 131 4.25 5.29 -23.97
C ASP A 131 4.18 3.79 -24.17
N VAL A 132 3.25 3.34 -25.01
CA VAL A 132 3.00 1.91 -25.28
C VAL A 132 3.63 1.54 -26.61
N ASN A 133 4.59 0.63 -26.57
CA ASN A 133 5.29 0.07 -27.73
C ASN A 133 5.69 -1.38 -27.47
N ASP A 134 6.25 -2.06 -28.46
CA ASP A 134 6.58 -3.48 -28.37
C ASP A 134 7.59 -3.81 -27.25
N ASP A 135 8.45 -2.87 -26.87
CA ASP A 135 9.43 -3.08 -25.83
C ASP A 135 8.81 -2.89 -24.44
N THR A 136 7.99 -1.86 -24.24
CA THR A 136 7.25 -1.66 -22.99
C THR A 136 6.26 -2.79 -22.72
N LEU A 137 5.65 -3.36 -23.77
CA LEU A 137 4.78 -4.54 -23.62
C LEU A 137 5.54 -5.77 -23.10
N LYS A 138 6.79 -5.98 -23.53
CA LYS A 138 7.64 -7.08 -23.00
C LYS A 138 8.06 -6.82 -21.56
N GLU A 139 8.31 -5.57 -21.19
CA GLU A 139 8.64 -5.19 -19.82
C GLU A 139 7.49 -5.46 -18.83
N MET A 140 6.23 -5.40 -19.27
CA MET A 140 5.08 -5.72 -18.42
C MET A 140 5.20 -7.11 -17.80
N ASP A 141 5.55 -8.14 -18.57
CA ASP A 141 5.70 -9.50 -18.07
C ASP A 141 6.79 -9.58 -16.97
N GLN A 142 7.86 -8.83 -17.15
CA GLN A 142 8.93 -8.74 -16.16
C GLN A 142 8.45 -8.04 -14.88
N LEU A 143 7.76 -6.90 -15.00
CA LEU A 143 7.23 -6.18 -13.84
C LEU A 143 6.21 -7.01 -13.07
N VAL A 144 5.34 -7.74 -13.77
CA VAL A 144 4.40 -8.69 -13.12
C VAL A 144 5.14 -9.74 -12.30
N SER A 145 6.23 -10.30 -12.83
CA SER A 145 7.04 -11.29 -12.11
C SER A 145 7.72 -10.72 -10.87
N GLU A 146 7.88 -9.41 -10.79
CA GLU A 146 8.47 -8.68 -9.67
C GLU A 146 7.41 -8.13 -8.68
N GLY A 147 6.12 -8.39 -8.93
CA GLY A 147 5.04 -8.02 -8.02
C GLY A 147 4.30 -6.74 -8.38
N ILE A 148 4.43 -6.24 -9.62
CA ILE A 148 3.68 -5.09 -10.15
C ILE A 148 2.64 -5.60 -11.16
N PRO A 149 1.46 -6.08 -10.72
CA PRO A 149 0.51 -6.74 -11.61
C PRO A 149 -0.45 -5.78 -12.32
N ASP A 150 -0.48 -4.51 -11.91
CA ASP A 150 -1.49 -3.56 -12.37
C ASP A 150 -0.90 -2.43 -13.21
N PHE A 151 -1.52 -2.18 -14.34
CA PHE A 151 -1.10 -1.15 -15.29
C PHE A 151 -2.26 -0.18 -15.57
N LYS A 152 -1.97 1.12 -15.48
CA LYS A 152 -2.94 2.19 -15.73
C LYS A 152 -2.63 2.89 -17.04
N LEU A 153 -3.64 3.00 -17.87
CA LEU A 153 -3.62 3.73 -19.16
C LEU A 153 -4.60 4.89 -19.10
N PHE A 154 -4.21 6.03 -19.64
CA PHE A 154 -5.11 7.16 -19.84
C PHE A 154 -5.67 7.11 -21.26
N THR A 155 -6.96 6.89 -21.42
CA THR A 155 -7.64 6.87 -22.71
C THR A 155 -8.02 8.27 -23.19
N ALA A 156 -8.11 9.25 -22.29
CA ALA A 156 -8.28 10.67 -22.59
C ALA A 156 -7.64 11.48 -21.45
N CYS A 157 -6.57 12.16 -21.75
CA CYS A 157 -5.93 13.11 -20.83
C CYS A 157 -5.42 14.30 -21.62
N LEU A 158 -5.60 15.52 -21.11
CA LEU A 158 -5.11 16.74 -21.74
C LEU A 158 -3.57 16.79 -21.87
N LEU A 159 -2.86 16.00 -21.05
CA LEU A 159 -1.41 15.95 -21.03
C LEU A 159 -0.84 14.69 -21.69
N TYR A 160 -1.61 13.59 -21.72
CA TYR A 160 -1.20 12.31 -22.30
C TYR A 160 -2.39 11.67 -22.99
N THR A 161 -2.26 11.35 -24.25
CA THR A 161 -3.20 10.49 -24.96
C THR A 161 -2.51 9.17 -25.23
N SER A 162 -2.99 8.10 -24.59
CA SER A 162 -2.63 6.75 -25.02
C SER A 162 -3.44 6.41 -26.24
N PRO A 163 -2.85 5.88 -27.32
CA PRO A 163 -3.61 5.42 -28.47
C PRO A 163 -4.59 4.34 -28.05
N SER A 164 -5.86 4.54 -28.36
CA SER A 164 -6.91 3.54 -28.15
C SER A 164 -7.25 2.90 -29.51
N PRO A 165 -7.51 1.58 -29.56
CA PRO A 165 -8.01 0.94 -30.78
C PRO A 165 -9.34 1.51 -31.30
N ARG A 166 -10.01 2.36 -30.50
CA ARG A 166 -11.24 3.05 -30.90
C ARG A 166 -10.98 4.38 -31.61
N ASP A 167 -9.75 4.87 -31.60
CA ASP A 167 -9.35 6.16 -32.20
C ASP A 167 -8.67 5.99 -33.59
N SER A 168 -8.70 4.76 -34.13
CA SER A 168 -8.17 4.38 -35.44
C SER A 168 -9.28 4.07 -36.45
#